data_30eae27046b6b8c0e31d1d0c979ddc33
#
_entry.id   30eae27046b6b8c0e31d1d0c979ddc33
#
_cell.length_a   1.000
_cell.length_b   1.000
_cell.length_c   1.000
_cell.angle_alpha   90.00
_cell.angle_beta   90.00
_cell.angle_gamma   90.00
#
_symmetry.space_group_name_H-M   'P 1'
#
loop_
_entity.id
_entity.type
_entity.pdbx_description
1 polymer ?
#
loop_
_entity_poly.entity_id
_entity_poly.type
_entity_poly.pdbx_seq_one_letter_code
_entity_poly.pdbx_strand_id
1 'polypeptide(L)'
;MSEIIYLDREGYALYLESIENAKKELRKISFFKGDVAIHQGDGWHDNPTFDYVKMQEFNAMKKLIDLQDGLKNIVIVDSKVDDGVVEIGSTVTIRFLDDEEDRELKVVATPIVAIGEEVSINSPLGNAILGKSEGDTVEYKVSGSPIKVQILKII
;
A
#
# COMPACT_ATOMS: atom_id res chain seq x y z
N MET A 1 -17.50 -5.64 -4.41
CA MET A 1 -17.32 -5.66 -2.95
C MET A 1 -16.09 -4.83 -2.65
N SER A 2 -16.23 -3.85 -1.77
CA SER A 2 -15.09 -3.03 -1.37
C SER A 2 -14.20 -3.87 -0.47
N GLU A 3 -12.94 -4.03 -0.87
CA GLU A 3 -11.94 -4.76 -0.10
C GLU A 3 -11.64 -3.99 1.20
N ILE A 4 -11.62 -4.71 2.34
CA ILE A 4 -11.27 -4.10 3.63
C ILE A 4 -9.75 -3.90 3.65
N ILE A 5 -9.33 -2.68 3.99
CA ILE A 5 -7.92 -2.31 4.08
C ILE A 5 -7.54 -2.25 5.57
N TYR A 6 -6.65 -3.14 5.99
CA TYR A 6 -6.13 -3.12 7.36
C TYR A 6 -4.86 -2.27 7.40
N LEU A 7 -4.80 -1.29 8.29
CA LEU A 7 -3.64 -0.42 8.49
C LEU A 7 -3.33 -0.30 9.98
N ASP A 8 -2.07 -0.15 10.31
CA ASP A 8 -1.65 0.36 11.61
C ASP A 8 -1.80 1.90 11.66
N ARG A 9 -1.53 2.53 12.79
CA ARG A 9 -1.65 4.00 12.94
C ARG A 9 -0.73 4.76 12.00
N GLU A 10 0.46 4.25 11.76
CA GLU A 10 1.43 4.86 10.84
C GLU A 10 0.97 4.75 9.39
N GLY A 11 0.53 3.57 8.97
CA GLY A 11 -0.05 3.35 7.65
C GLY A 11 -1.31 4.18 7.42
N TYR A 12 -2.15 4.38 8.44
CA TYR A 12 -3.29 5.27 8.34
C TYR A 12 -2.89 6.74 8.16
N ALA A 13 -1.86 7.21 8.87
CA ALA A 13 -1.33 8.55 8.69
C ALA A 13 -0.78 8.77 7.26
N LEU A 14 -0.03 7.81 6.75
CA LEU A 14 0.48 7.83 5.36
C LEU A 14 -0.66 7.80 4.33
N TYR A 15 -1.74 7.05 4.62
CA TYR A 15 -2.91 7.04 3.75
C TYR A 15 -3.59 8.40 3.69
N LEU A 16 -3.75 9.08 4.83
CA LEU A 16 -4.29 10.44 4.88
C LEU A 16 -3.39 11.43 4.13
N GLU A 17 -2.07 11.30 4.26
CA GLU A 17 -1.11 12.12 3.52
C GLU A 17 -1.25 11.90 2.01
N SER A 18 -1.49 10.68 1.56
CA SER A 18 -1.71 10.37 0.15
C SER A 18 -2.95 11.08 -0.42
N ILE A 19 -4.02 11.19 0.38
CA ILE A 19 -5.23 11.95 0.02
C ILE A 19 -4.91 13.45 -0.10
N GLU A 20 -4.17 14.02 0.86
CA GLU A 20 -3.79 15.43 0.79
C GLU A 20 -2.88 15.74 -0.41
N ASN A 21 -1.97 14.82 -0.74
CA ASN A 21 -1.12 14.94 -1.92
C ASN A 21 -1.95 14.86 -3.22
N ALA A 22 -2.92 13.96 -3.30
CA ALA A 22 -3.83 13.88 -4.45
C ALA A 22 -4.68 15.16 -4.61
N LYS A 23 -5.14 15.76 -3.50
CA LYS A 23 -5.85 17.05 -3.53
C LYS A 23 -4.95 18.19 -4.05
N LYS A 24 -3.69 18.24 -3.61
CA LYS A 24 -2.72 19.23 -4.06
C LYS A 24 -2.43 19.07 -5.56
N GLU A 25 -2.27 17.83 -6.02
CA GLU A 25 -2.06 17.51 -7.43
C GLU A 25 -3.24 17.98 -8.29
N LEU A 26 -4.47 17.65 -7.90
CA LEU A 26 -5.69 18.07 -8.59
C LEU A 26 -5.77 19.61 -8.67
N ARG A 27 -5.51 20.33 -7.57
CA ARG A 27 -5.51 21.81 -7.57
C ARG A 27 -4.50 22.40 -8.54
N LYS A 28 -3.28 21.83 -8.63
CA LYS A 28 -2.25 22.28 -9.57
C LYS A 28 -2.70 22.10 -11.02
N ILE A 29 -3.28 20.94 -11.34
CA ILE A 29 -3.76 20.64 -12.69
C ILE A 29 -4.93 21.57 -13.05
N SER A 30 -5.90 21.76 -12.15
CA SER A 30 -7.05 22.63 -12.37
C SER A 30 -6.64 24.11 -12.56
N PHE A 31 -5.64 24.57 -11.79
CA PHE A 31 -5.08 25.91 -11.97
C PHE A 31 -4.41 26.06 -13.33
N PHE A 32 -3.58 25.10 -13.72
CA PHE A 32 -2.92 25.12 -15.03
C PHE A 32 -3.91 25.06 -16.19
N LYS A 33 -4.98 24.25 -16.05
CA LYS A 33 -6.08 24.20 -17.03
C LYS A 33 -6.75 25.57 -17.22
N GLY A 34 -7.00 26.29 -16.12
CA GLY A 34 -7.53 27.65 -16.16
C GLY A 34 -6.61 28.62 -16.90
N ASP A 35 -5.31 28.53 -16.64
CA ASP A 35 -4.28 29.35 -17.30
C ASP A 35 -4.22 29.07 -18.80
N VAL A 36 -4.23 27.82 -19.22
CA VAL A 36 -4.28 27.42 -20.64
C VAL A 36 -5.52 27.92 -21.33
N ALA A 37 -6.68 27.89 -20.67
CA ALA A 37 -7.94 28.38 -21.23
C ALA A 37 -7.94 29.90 -21.44
N ILE A 38 -7.32 30.66 -20.54
CA ILE A 38 -7.27 32.13 -20.61
C ILE A 38 -6.30 32.62 -21.68
N HIS A 39 -5.13 31.99 -21.81
CA HIS A 39 -4.06 32.50 -22.67
C HIS A 39 -4.16 32.10 -24.14
N GLN A 40 -5.07 31.19 -24.49
CA GLN A 40 -5.19 30.68 -25.87
C GLN A 40 -6.41 31.19 -26.64
N GLY A 41 -7.20 32.12 -26.09
CA GLY A 41 -8.33 32.76 -26.77
C GLY A 41 -9.37 31.78 -27.33
N ASP A 42 -10.03 32.11 -28.46
CA ASP A 42 -11.05 31.29 -29.10
C ASP A 42 -10.55 29.95 -29.67
N GLY A 43 -9.24 29.67 -29.64
CA GLY A 43 -8.60 28.45 -30.12
C GLY A 43 -8.70 27.24 -29.18
N TRP A 44 -9.44 27.33 -28.08
CA TRP A 44 -9.53 26.25 -27.09
C TRP A 44 -10.32 25.02 -27.57
N HIS A 45 -11.15 25.15 -28.63
CA HIS A 45 -11.98 24.09 -29.18
C HIS A 45 -11.20 22.96 -29.91
N ASP A 46 -10.00 23.29 -30.45
CA ASP A 46 -9.14 22.32 -31.14
C ASP A 46 -7.71 22.31 -30.57
N ASN A 47 -7.59 22.47 -29.27
CA ASN A 47 -6.30 22.53 -28.61
C ASN A 47 -5.91 21.21 -27.96
N PRO A 48 -4.95 20.45 -28.55
CA PRO A 48 -4.50 19.17 -27.97
C PRO A 48 -3.95 19.30 -26.54
N THR A 49 -3.36 20.45 -26.20
CA THR A 49 -2.83 20.72 -24.85
C THR A 49 -3.98 20.82 -23.84
N PHE A 50 -5.08 21.49 -24.21
CA PHE A 50 -6.23 21.63 -23.35
C PHE A 50 -6.90 20.27 -23.10
N ASP A 51 -7.07 19.47 -24.15
CA ASP A 51 -7.63 18.11 -24.03
C ASP A 51 -6.76 17.20 -23.19
N TYR A 52 -5.42 17.30 -23.33
CA TYR A 52 -4.47 16.58 -22.49
C TYR A 52 -4.62 16.95 -21.00
N VAL A 53 -4.66 18.24 -20.68
CA VAL A 53 -4.81 18.73 -19.29
C VAL A 53 -6.16 18.31 -18.70
N LYS A 54 -7.22 18.32 -19.51
CA LYS A 54 -8.55 17.86 -19.11
C LYS A 54 -8.55 16.38 -18.77
N MET A 55 -7.85 15.57 -19.55
CA MET A 55 -7.65 14.13 -19.24
C MET A 55 -6.84 13.93 -17.95
N GLN A 56 -5.79 14.72 -17.73
CA GLN A 56 -5.00 14.70 -16.50
C GLN A 56 -5.85 15.05 -15.27
N GLU A 57 -6.68 16.10 -15.38
CA GLU A 57 -7.60 16.50 -14.32
C GLU A 57 -8.62 15.38 -13.99
N PHE A 58 -9.18 14.74 -15.00
CA PHE A 58 -10.11 13.62 -14.82
C PHE A 58 -9.42 12.44 -14.08
N ASN A 59 -8.20 12.09 -14.47
CA ASN A 59 -7.44 11.01 -13.83
C ASN A 59 -7.08 11.36 -12.38
N ALA A 60 -6.68 12.60 -12.11
CA ALA A 60 -6.37 13.07 -10.76
C ALA A 60 -7.63 13.08 -9.87
N MET A 61 -8.78 13.49 -10.42
CA MET A 61 -10.06 13.45 -9.72
C MET A 61 -10.48 12.01 -9.40
N LYS A 62 -10.36 11.09 -10.35
CA LYS A 62 -10.66 9.67 -10.14
C LYS A 62 -9.79 9.09 -9.04
N LYS A 63 -8.48 9.32 -9.09
CA LYS A 63 -7.54 8.89 -8.05
C LYS A 63 -7.95 9.40 -6.66
N LEU A 64 -8.34 10.67 -6.55
CA LEU A 64 -8.80 11.25 -5.29
C LEU A 64 -10.09 10.58 -4.78
N ILE A 65 -11.05 10.33 -5.67
CA ILE A 65 -12.30 9.64 -5.31
C ILE A 65 -12.00 8.21 -4.83
N ASP A 66 -11.17 7.47 -5.55
CA ASP A 66 -10.81 6.10 -5.19
C ASP A 66 -10.12 6.04 -3.81
N LEU A 67 -9.23 6.99 -3.50
CA LEU A 67 -8.61 7.11 -2.18
C LEU A 67 -9.62 7.48 -1.08
N GLN A 68 -10.56 8.38 -1.35
CA GLN A 68 -11.59 8.76 -0.38
C GLN A 68 -12.60 7.63 -0.13
N ASP A 69 -12.93 6.86 -1.15
CA ASP A 69 -13.79 5.69 -0.99
C ASP A 69 -13.08 4.56 -0.24
N GLY A 70 -11.78 4.36 -0.49
CA GLY A 70 -10.95 3.43 0.27
C GLY A 70 -10.91 3.75 1.77
N LEU A 71 -10.94 5.04 2.13
CA LEU A 71 -10.95 5.47 3.54
C LEU A 71 -12.11 4.87 4.34
N LYS A 72 -13.25 4.62 3.71
CA LYS A 72 -14.44 4.04 4.35
C LYS A 72 -14.26 2.56 4.72
N ASN A 73 -13.30 1.90 4.09
CA ASN A 73 -13.03 0.47 4.26
C ASN A 73 -11.78 0.21 5.09
N ILE A 74 -11.17 1.25 5.67
CA ILE A 74 -9.98 1.10 6.51
C ILE A 74 -10.40 0.65 7.91
N VAL A 75 -9.73 -0.40 8.37
CA VAL A 75 -9.77 -0.88 9.74
C VAL A 75 -8.39 -0.62 10.34
N ILE A 76 -8.35 0.17 11.42
CA ILE A 76 -7.10 0.41 12.15
C ILE A 76 -6.89 -0.78 13.07
N VAL A 77 -5.74 -1.45 12.91
CA VAL A 77 -5.32 -2.56 13.76
C VAL A 77 -4.22 -2.03 14.68
N ASP A 78 -4.53 -1.92 15.96
CA ASP A 78 -3.51 -1.65 16.98
C ASP A 78 -2.80 -2.98 17.28
N SER A 79 -1.55 -3.11 16.86
CA SER A 79 -0.73 -4.25 17.21
C SER A 79 -0.34 -4.16 18.69
N LYS A 80 -0.73 -5.15 19.45
CA LYS A 80 0.04 -5.83 20.50
C LYS A 80 -0.87 -6.73 21.32
N VAL A 81 -0.91 -7.99 20.97
CA VAL A 81 -1.04 -9.04 21.96
C VAL A 81 0.23 -9.86 21.83
N ASP A 82 1.09 -9.82 22.84
CA ASP A 82 2.31 -10.64 22.92
C ASP A 82 1.89 -12.07 23.33
N ASP A 83 1.21 -12.76 22.40
CA ASP A 83 0.74 -14.12 22.59
C ASP A 83 1.63 -15.17 21.86
N GLY A 84 2.77 -14.72 21.32
CA GLY A 84 3.70 -15.58 20.59
C GLY A 84 3.20 -15.98 19.20
N VAL A 85 2.24 -15.23 18.66
CA VAL A 85 1.69 -15.41 17.32
C VAL A 85 2.04 -14.21 16.44
N VAL A 86 2.29 -14.45 15.18
CA VAL A 86 2.57 -13.38 14.21
C VAL A 86 1.31 -12.58 13.95
N GLU A 87 1.34 -11.31 14.33
CA GLU A 87 0.29 -10.35 14.08
C GLU A 87 0.79 -9.16 13.25
N ILE A 88 -0.14 -8.28 12.83
CA ILE A 88 0.22 -7.03 12.17
C ILE A 88 0.99 -6.16 13.17
N GLY A 89 2.18 -5.69 12.78
CA GLY A 89 3.08 -4.89 13.61
C GLY A 89 4.16 -5.72 14.32
N SER A 90 4.05 -7.05 14.34
CA SER A 90 5.10 -7.92 14.85
C SER A 90 6.36 -7.83 14.00
N THR A 91 7.51 -7.88 14.65
CA THR A 91 8.79 -8.11 13.98
C THR A 91 9.12 -9.59 14.08
N VAL A 92 9.29 -10.24 12.94
CA VAL A 92 9.56 -11.69 12.87
C VAL A 92 10.91 -11.97 12.27
N THR A 93 11.66 -12.84 12.88
CA THR A 93 12.87 -13.41 12.28
C THR A 93 12.50 -14.73 11.62
N ILE A 94 12.67 -14.82 10.31
CA ILE A 94 12.41 -16.03 9.52
C ILE A 94 13.71 -16.57 8.93
N ARG A 95 13.76 -17.88 8.74
CA ARG A 95 14.85 -18.57 8.04
C ARG A 95 14.33 -19.16 6.76
N PHE A 96 14.96 -18.84 5.64
CA PHE A 96 14.74 -19.52 4.36
C PHE A 96 15.46 -20.87 4.40
N LEU A 97 14.72 -21.97 4.26
CA LEU A 97 15.27 -23.29 4.41
C LEU A 97 16.15 -23.74 3.23
N ASP A 98 15.97 -23.10 2.07
CA ASP A 98 16.75 -23.41 0.87
C ASP A 98 18.17 -22.80 0.91
N ASP A 99 18.30 -21.60 1.47
CA ASP A 99 19.56 -20.83 1.49
C ASP A 99 20.15 -20.69 2.91
N GLU A 100 19.44 -21.17 3.95
CA GLU A 100 19.78 -20.99 5.37
C GLU A 100 19.99 -19.50 5.77
N GLU A 101 19.33 -18.58 5.03
CA GLU A 101 19.42 -17.14 5.27
C GLU A 101 18.35 -16.70 6.28
N ASP A 102 18.77 -15.97 7.31
CA ASP A 102 17.89 -15.38 8.31
C ASP A 102 17.58 -13.94 7.92
N ARG A 103 16.29 -13.57 7.96
CA ARG A 103 15.82 -12.20 7.75
C ARG A 103 14.88 -11.77 8.85
N GLU A 104 15.08 -10.56 9.31
CA GLU A 104 14.15 -9.88 10.21
C GLU A 104 13.19 -9.02 9.39
N LEU A 105 11.90 -9.24 9.58
CA LEU A 105 10.85 -8.57 8.81
C LEU A 105 9.76 -8.03 9.74
N LYS A 106 9.36 -6.78 9.53
CA LYS A 106 8.19 -6.21 10.19
C LYS A 106 6.93 -6.51 9.38
N VAL A 107 5.94 -7.12 10.03
CA VAL A 107 4.65 -7.44 9.40
C VAL A 107 3.77 -6.20 9.34
N VAL A 108 3.44 -5.75 8.13
CA VAL A 108 2.65 -4.53 7.90
C VAL A 108 1.37 -4.83 7.14
N ALA A 109 0.33 -4.05 7.42
CA ALA A 109 -0.94 -4.18 6.71
C ALA A 109 -0.98 -3.44 5.37
N THR A 110 0.02 -2.62 5.08
CA THR A 110 0.04 -1.71 3.94
C THR A 110 0.17 -2.45 2.61
N PRO A 111 -0.67 -2.15 1.59
CA PRO A 111 -0.52 -2.70 0.24
C PRO A 111 0.65 -2.07 -0.53
N ILE A 112 1.31 -1.06 0.01
CA ILE A 112 2.46 -0.39 -0.58
C ILE A 112 3.65 -1.32 -0.48
N VAL A 113 4.36 -1.49 -1.59
CA VAL A 113 5.55 -2.33 -1.71
C VAL A 113 6.48 -2.08 -0.52
N ALA A 114 6.60 -3.08 0.33
CA ALA A 114 7.50 -3.06 1.46
C ALA A 114 8.92 -2.78 0.95
N ILE A 115 9.49 -1.66 1.38
CA ILE A 115 10.86 -1.29 1.02
C ILE A 115 11.76 -1.79 2.16
N GLY A 116 12.54 -2.83 1.89
CA GLY A 116 13.53 -3.34 2.81
C GLY A 116 13.03 -4.45 3.76
N GLU A 117 13.00 -4.20 5.05
CA GLU A 117 12.75 -5.18 6.12
C GLU A 117 11.25 -5.29 6.51
N GLU A 118 10.35 -4.99 5.59
CA GLU A 118 8.91 -5.07 5.82
C GLU A 118 8.26 -6.16 4.95
N VAL A 119 7.25 -6.82 5.47
CA VAL A 119 6.43 -7.78 4.74
C VAL A 119 4.95 -7.43 4.88
N SER A 120 4.28 -7.22 3.74
CA SER A 120 2.83 -6.96 3.74
C SER A 120 2.05 -8.25 3.98
N ILE A 121 0.98 -8.21 4.79
CA ILE A 121 0.05 -9.32 4.97
C ILE A 121 -0.63 -9.76 3.67
N ASN A 122 -0.70 -8.87 2.69
CA ASN A 122 -1.26 -9.16 1.36
C ASN A 122 -0.25 -9.86 0.43
N SER A 123 1.03 -9.94 0.84
CA SER A 123 2.05 -10.71 0.11
C SER A 123 1.91 -12.21 0.37
N PRO A 124 2.37 -13.08 -0.55
CA PRO A 124 2.35 -14.52 -0.32
C PRO A 124 3.05 -14.95 0.97
N LEU A 125 4.20 -14.34 1.29
CA LEU A 125 4.94 -14.60 2.52
C LEU A 125 4.18 -14.09 3.75
N GLY A 126 3.73 -12.83 3.73
CA GLY A 126 3.00 -12.25 4.86
C GLY A 126 1.72 -13.00 5.19
N ASN A 127 0.96 -13.42 4.18
CA ASN A 127 -0.23 -14.24 4.36
C ASN A 127 0.10 -15.63 4.95
N ALA A 128 1.23 -16.24 4.56
CA ALA A 128 1.64 -17.54 5.06
C ALA A 128 2.10 -17.52 6.52
N ILE A 129 2.77 -16.45 6.97
CA ILE A 129 3.29 -16.33 8.34
C ILE A 129 2.27 -15.76 9.33
N LEU A 130 1.26 -15.01 8.86
CA LEU A 130 0.24 -14.41 9.71
C LEU A 130 -0.50 -15.48 10.53
N GLY A 131 -0.64 -15.26 11.85
CA GLY A 131 -1.29 -16.21 12.75
C GLY A 131 -0.46 -17.47 13.07
N LYS A 132 0.84 -17.49 12.72
CA LYS A 132 1.75 -18.59 13.04
C LYS A 132 2.58 -18.27 14.27
N SER A 133 3.11 -19.31 14.90
CA SER A 133 3.90 -19.21 16.13
C SER A 133 5.41 -19.41 15.87
N GLU A 134 6.22 -19.06 16.87
CA GLU A 134 7.65 -19.39 16.83
C GLU A 134 7.87 -20.90 16.66
N GLY A 135 8.81 -21.28 15.81
CA GLY A 135 9.12 -22.65 15.45
C GLY A 135 8.32 -23.22 14.29
N ASP A 136 7.22 -22.57 13.90
CA ASP A 136 6.42 -23.02 12.76
C ASP A 136 7.18 -22.92 11.45
N THR A 137 6.97 -23.93 10.59
CA THR A 137 7.45 -23.90 9.21
C THR A 137 6.27 -23.71 8.28
N VAL A 138 6.37 -22.71 7.39
CA VAL A 138 5.34 -22.39 6.41
C VAL A 138 5.88 -22.51 5.00
N GLU A 139 5.01 -22.80 4.05
CA GLU A 139 5.31 -22.83 2.63
C GLU A 139 4.44 -21.81 1.91
N TYR A 140 5.06 -21.03 1.04
CA TYR A 140 4.36 -20.11 0.14
C TYR A 140 4.91 -20.20 -1.27
N LYS A 141 4.18 -19.72 -2.27
CA LYS A 141 4.56 -19.80 -3.68
C LYS A 141 4.88 -18.44 -4.26
N VAL A 142 6.00 -18.35 -4.96
CA VAL A 142 6.38 -17.19 -5.78
C VAL A 142 6.56 -17.67 -7.20
N SER A 143 5.79 -17.11 -8.13
CA SER A 143 5.86 -17.48 -9.57
C SER A 143 5.74 -18.99 -9.82
N GLY A 144 4.99 -19.71 -8.97
CA GLY A 144 4.77 -21.16 -9.09
C GLY A 144 5.80 -22.03 -8.34
N SER A 145 6.91 -21.46 -7.87
CA SER A 145 7.91 -22.19 -7.07
C SER A 145 7.58 -22.14 -5.59
N PRO A 146 7.54 -23.28 -4.88
CA PRO A 146 7.33 -23.31 -3.45
C PRO A 146 8.60 -22.88 -2.72
N ILE A 147 8.45 -22.00 -1.72
CA ILE A 147 9.52 -21.56 -0.82
C ILE A 147 9.10 -21.90 0.59
N LYS A 148 10.01 -22.51 1.35
CA LYS A 148 9.80 -22.87 2.76
C LYS A 148 10.58 -21.95 3.67
N VAL A 149 9.90 -21.43 4.68
CA VAL A 149 10.50 -20.62 5.72
C VAL A 149 10.09 -21.11 7.09
N GLN A 150 11.00 -20.98 8.05
CA GLN A 150 10.76 -21.26 9.46
C GLN A 150 10.74 -19.94 10.24
N ILE A 151 9.76 -19.78 11.12
CA ILE A 151 9.69 -18.66 12.06
C ILE A 151 10.60 -18.95 13.24
N LEU A 152 11.65 -18.16 13.40
CA LEU A 152 12.63 -18.35 14.48
C LEU A 152 12.27 -17.57 15.73
N LYS A 153 11.76 -16.33 15.56
CA LYS A 153 11.46 -15.43 16.66
C LYS A 153 10.37 -14.43 16.28
N ILE A 154 9.55 -14.07 17.26
CA ILE A 154 8.51 -13.04 17.15
C ILE A 154 8.76 -12.00 18.23
N ILE A 155 8.73 -10.70 17.86
CA ILE A 155 8.92 -9.55 18.77
C ILE A 155 7.80 -8.55 18.53
#